data_9f389d696bd7c9218788481ecd04d9b1
#
_entry.id   9f389d696bd7c9218788481ecd04d9b1
#
_cell.length_a   1.000
_cell.length_b   1.000
_cell.length_c   1.000
_cell.angle_alpha   90.00
_cell.angle_beta   90.00
_cell.angle_gamma   90.00
#
_symmetry.space_group_name_H-M   'P 1'
#
loop_
_entity.id
_entity.type
_entity.pdbx_description
1 polymer ?
#
loop_
_entity_poly.entity_id
_entity_poly.type
_entity_poly.pdbx_seq_one_letter_code
_entity_poly.pdbx_strand_id
1 'polypeptide(L)'
;SQEKTDKPRFVRHTDNCLVCHSSSKTSDVPGNLVRSVFSDKQGMPIFSAGTFSTNHESPFSQRWGGWYVSGKHGSATHMGNVCVTDKDNPEKLDTVAGSNVTDLSTLFDTKPYLTPHSDIVALMVLEHQSHMHNLITRSGFDARMALWYNDALNKAFNEKPENRSESTTRRLRNAGESLLRYLLYVDESPLPSPIEGTSGFTADFAGRGPRDSQGRSLRDFDLQKRIFKYPCSYLIYSEQFRQLPPEVKEHFFKRLHEILTGVDQKPEFAKLSASDRQAVLEILRETLPDLPDYWHSTTAVATR
;
A
#
# COMPACT_ATOMS: atom_id res chain seq x y z
N SER A 1 -28.33 0.92 -9.89
CA SER A 1 -29.72 0.57 -9.56
C SER A 1 -30.26 -0.30 -10.68
N GLN A 2 -30.81 -1.46 -10.32
CA GLN A 2 -31.56 -2.29 -11.27
C GLN A 2 -32.97 -1.71 -11.37
N GLU A 3 -33.15 -0.73 -12.23
CA GLU A 3 -34.52 -0.41 -12.69
C GLU A 3 -34.98 -1.55 -13.61
N LYS A 4 -36.19 -2.07 -13.39
CA LYS A 4 -36.83 -3.03 -14.29
C LYS A 4 -37.07 -2.33 -15.64
N THR A 5 -36.16 -2.46 -16.56
CA THR A 5 -36.29 -2.01 -17.95
C THR A 5 -36.16 -3.22 -18.84
N ASP A 6 -36.91 -3.27 -19.94
CA ASP A 6 -36.87 -4.38 -20.93
C ASP A 6 -35.50 -4.52 -21.61
N LYS A 7 -34.67 -3.52 -21.48
CA LYS A 7 -33.27 -3.54 -22.00
C LYS A 7 -32.32 -3.02 -20.94
N PRO A 8 -31.25 -3.77 -20.59
CA PRO A 8 -30.19 -3.29 -19.72
C PRO A 8 -29.55 -2.03 -20.31
N ARG A 9 -29.34 -1.01 -19.49
CA ARG A 9 -28.57 0.17 -19.89
C ARG A 9 -27.52 0.51 -18.83
N PHE A 10 -26.37 1.00 -19.28
CA PHE A 10 -25.37 1.53 -18.40
C PHE A 10 -25.68 3.00 -18.11
N VAL A 11 -25.81 3.33 -16.82
CA VAL A 11 -26.00 4.72 -16.36
C VAL A 11 -24.74 5.16 -15.64
N ARG A 12 -24.13 6.26 -16.07
CA ARG A 12 -22.97 6.83 -15.40
C ARG A 12 -23.44 7.59 -14.15
N HIS A 13 -23.01 7.13 -12.98
CA HIS A 13 -23.15 7.85 -11.72
C HIS A 13 -21.85 8.58 -11.42
N THR A 14 -21.86 9.92 -11.39
CA THR A 14 -20.65 10.73 -11.19
C THR A 14 -20.48 11.17 -9.74
N ASP A 15 -21.54 11.14 -8.93
CA ASP A 15 -21.56 11.86 -7.66
C ASP A 15 -21.30 10.93 -6.44
N ASN A 16 -21.93 9.77 -6.39
CA ASN A 16 -21.90 8.92 -5.19
C ASN A 16 -20.58 8.15 -5.01
N CYS A 17 -19.94 7.70 -6.09
CA CYS A 17 -18.73 6.89 -6.01
C CYS A 17 -17.51 7.74 -5.63
N LEU A 18 -17.41 8.95 -6.19
CA LEU A 18 -16.26 9.83 -6.02
C LEU A 18 -16.14 10.41 -4.60
N VAL A 19 -17.23 10.48 -3.85
CA VAL A 19 -17.21 10.90 -2.43
C VAL A 19 -16.26 10.02 -1.58
N CYS A 20 -16.13 8.74 -1.93
CA CYS A 20 -15.18 7.85 -1.27
C CYS A 20 -13.91 7.63 -2.12
N HIS A 21 -14.08 7.42 -3.44
CA HIS A 21 -13.00 7.00 -4.34
C HIS A 21 -12.20 8.14 -4.97
N SER A 22 -12.46 9.40 -4.59
CA SER A 22 -11.64 10.58 -4.96
C SER A 22 -11.70 11.60 -3.82
N SER A 23 -11.23 11.22 -2.64
CA SER A 23 -11.30 12.00 -1.41
C SER A 23 -9.96 11.92 -0.66
N SER A 24 -9.85 12.59 0.48
CA SER A 24 -8.68 12.50 1.37
C SER A 24 -8.34 11.04 1.76
N LYS A 25 -9.33 10.13 1.74
CA LYS A 25 -9.12 8.70 2.02
C LYS A 25 -8.37 7.96 0.90
N THR A 26 -8.36 8.51 -0.29
CA THR A 26 -7.62 8.00 -1.45
C THR A 26 -6.49 8.95 -1.87
N SER A 27 -5.97 9.76 -0.93
CA SER A 27 -4.95 10.77 -1.19
C SER A 27 -5.39 11.82 -2.22
N ASP A 28 -6.69 12.19 -2.25
CA ASP A 28 -7.34 13.15 -3.14
C ASP A 28 -7.18 12.83 -4.64
N VAL A 29 -7.06 11.56 -4.98
CA VAL A 29 -7.01 11.06 -6.37
C VAL A 29 -8.04 9.96 -6.57
N PRO A 30 -8.47 9.69 -7.81
CA PRO A 30 -9.26 8.51 -8.11
C PRO A 30 -8.50 7.25 -7.72
N GLY A 31 -9.02 6.51 -6.74
CA GLY A 31 -8.28 5.40 -6.15
C GLY A 31 -9.14 4.42 -5.38
N ASN A 32 -8.47 3.49 -4.72
CA ASN A 32 -9.06 2.44 -3.92
C ASN A 32 -8.80 2.68 -2.43
N LEU A 33 -9.69 2.15 -1.60
CA LEU A 33 -9.50 2.16 -0.15
C LEU A 33 -9.96 0.83 0.44
N VAL A 34 -9.29 0.40 1.49
CA VAL A 34 -9.76 -0.67 2.36
C VAL A 34 -10.33 -0.01 3.60
N ARG A 35 -11.56 -0.34 3.92
CA ARG A 35 -12.29 0.29 5.01
C ARG A 35 -12.69 -0.74 6.05
N SER A 36 -12.37 -0.46 7.29
CA SER A 36 -12.77 -1.19 8.47
C SER A 36 -13.86 -0.42 9.19
N VAL A 37 -14.98 -1.08 9.52
CA VAL A 37 -16.18 -0.45 10.09
C VAL A 37 -16.71 -1.27 11.25
N PHE A 38 -17.42 -0.62 12.17
CA PHE A 38 -18.31 -1.31 13.08
C PHE A 38 -19.55 -1.72 12.28
N SER A 39 -19.78 -3.02 12.12
CA SER A 39 -20.93 -3.54 11.39
C SER A 39 -21.95 -4.20 12.30
N ASP A 40 -23.23 -4.03 12.00
CA ASP A 40 -24.28 -4.80 12.67
C ASP A 40 -24.45 -6.21 12.06
N LYS A 41 -25.36 -7.02 12.62
CA LYS A 41 -25.62 -8.41 12.19
C LYS A 41 -26.16 -8.51 10.75
N GLN A 42 -26.64 -7.41 10.17
CA GLN A 42 -27.08 -7.34 8.78
C GLN A 42 -25.96 -6.89 7.83
N GLY A 43 -24.74 -6.68 8.35
CA GLY A 43 -23.60 -6.18 7.60
C GLY A 43 -23.63 -4.67 7.33
N MET A 44 -24.55 -3.93 7.96
CA MET A 44 -24.67 -2.49 7.78
C MET A 44 -23.66 -1.76 8.68
N PRO A 45 -22.89 -0.79 8.13
CA PRO A 45 -21.92 -0.04 8.93
C PRO A 45 -22.63 0.93 9.89
N ILE A 46 -22.15 0.98 11.13
CA ILE A 46 -22.59 1.93 12.15
C ILE A 46 -21.65 3.14 12.09
N PHE A 47 -21.93 4.07 11.20
CA PHE A 47 -21.05 5.21 10.94
C PHE A 47 -20.86 6.15 12.13
N SER A 48 -21.83 6.21 13.06
CA SER A 48 -21.71 6.96 14.30
C SER A 48 -20.59 6.46 15.22
N ALA A 49 -20.21 5.18 15.09
CA ALA A 49 -19.09 4.58 15.81
C ALA A 49 -17.70 4.91 15.20
N GLY A 50 -17.68 5.59 14.06
CA GLY A 50 -16.47 5.86 13.32
C GLY A 50 -16.08 4.76 12.33
N THR A 51 -15.01 4.99 11.61
CA THR A 51 -14.46 4.04 10.64
C THR A 51 -12.97 4.25 10.45
N PHE A 52 -12.25 3.21 10.03
CA PHE A 52 -10.83 3.27 9.73
C PHE A 52 -10.60 3.03 8.23
N SER A 53 -9.76 3.86 7.60
CA SER A 53 -9.17 3.52 6.30
C SER A 53 -7.85 2.83 6.61
N THR A 54 -7.74 1.54 6.29
CA THR A 54 -6.62 0.71 6.73
C THR A 54 -5.61 0.46 5.62
N ASN A 55 -4.36 0.43 6.04
CA ASN A 55 -3.20 0.11 5.23
C ASN A 55 -2.14 -0.59 6.11
N HIS A 56 -0.91 -0.78 5.63
CA HIS A 56 0.11 -1.48 6.41
C HIS A 56 0.59 -0.71 7.67
N GLU A 57 0.31 0.59 7.77
CA GLU A 57 0.64 1.43 8.94
C GLU A 57 -0.42 1.31 10.04
N SER A 58 -1.60 0.81 9.71
CA SER A 58 -2.71 0.73 10.65
C SER A 58 -2.45 -0.30 11.76
N PRO A 59 -2.81 -0.02 13.02
CA PRO A 59 -2.78 -1.02 14.08
C PRO A 59 -3.63 -2.24 13.71
N PHE A 60 -3.14 -3.44 14.04
CA PHE A 60 -3.82 -4.69 13.71
C PHE A 60 -5.25 -4.73 14.27
N SER A 61 -5.44 -4.19 15.47
CA SER A 61 -6.72 -4.11 16.17
C SER A 61 -7.79 -3.25 15.48
N GLN A 62 -7.41 -2.41 14.51
CA GLN A 62 -8.34 -1.56 13.76
C GLN A 62 -8.73 -2.14 12.39
N ARG A 63 -8.14 -3.29 12.00
CA ARG A 63 -8.32 -3.82 10.64
C ARG A 63 -9.55 -4.70 10.52
N TRP A 64 -10.08 -4.73 9.31
CA TRP A 64 -11.08 -5.68 8.78
C TRP A 64 -12.44 -5.70 9.45
N GLY A 65 -12.84 -4.68 10.18
CA GLY A 65 -14.23 -4.58 10.66
C GLY A 65 -15.23 -4.58 9.50
N GLY A 66 -16.22 -5.47 9.59
CA GLY A 66 -17.17 -5.74 8.51
C GLY A 66 -16.68 -6.70 7.43
N TRP A 67 -15.51 -7.31 7.61
CA TRP A 67 -14.95 -8.31 6.72
C TRP A 67 -14.91 -9.68 7.39
N TYR A 68 -14.96 -10.75 6.58
CA TYR A 68 -14.53 -12.08 7.03
C TYR A 68 -13.02 -12.22 6.83
N VAL A 69 -12.37 -12.91 7.78
CA VAL A 69 -10.92 -13.09 7.80
C VAL A 69 -10.61 -14.53 8.18
N SER A 70 -9.83 -15.22 7.38
CA SER A 70 -9.33 -16.56 7.72
C SER A 70 -7.81 -16.57 7.85
N GLY A 71 -7.32 -17.01 9.00
CA GLY A 71 -5.89 -17.06 9.30
C GLY A 71 -5.60 -17.29 10.76
N LYS A 72 -4.33 -17.56 11.08
CA LYS A 72 -3.82 -17.58 12.44
C LYS A 72 -2.97 -16.34 12.68
N HIS A 73 -3.13 -15.74 13.83
CA HIS A 73 -2.44 -14.51 14.21
C HIS A 73 -2.14 -14.45 15.72
N GLY A 74 -2.11 -15.63 16.38
CA GLY A 74 -1.74 -15.77 17.80
C GLY A 74 -2.66 -14.99 18.73
N SER A 75 -2.07 -14.19 19.62
CA SER A 75 -2.80 -13.36 20.58
C SER A 75 -3.28 -12.01 20.05
N ALA A 76 -2.95 -11.67 18.79
CA ALA A 76 -3.46 -10.45 18.18
C ALA A 76 -4.98 -10.50 18.00
N THR A 77 -5.63 -9.33 17.99
CA THR A 77 -7.06 -9.22 17.71
C THR A 77 -7.30 -8.21 16.58
N HIS A 78 -8.36 -8.41 15.82
CA HIS A 78 -8.82 -7.52 14.77
C HIS A 78 -10.35 -7.39 14.82
N MET A 79 -10.92 -6.46 14.05
CA MET A 79 -12.36 -6.20 14.04
C MET A 79 -13.15 -7.13 13.10
N GLY A 80 -12.48 -8.01 12.35
CA GLY A 80 -13.13 -8.95 11.42
C GLY A 80 -13.84 -10.10 12.11
N ASN A 81 -14.73 -10.77 11.40
CA ASN A 81 -15.51 -11.95 11.84
C ASN A 81 -16.55 -11.68 12.94
N VAL A 82 -16.66 -10.48 13.43
CA VAL A 82 -17.57 -10.12 14.53
C VAL A 82 -18.48 -8.95 14.14
N CYS A 83 -19.65 -8.90 14.79
CA CYS A 83 -20.63 -7.84 14.58
C CYS A 83 -20.95 -7.18 15.91
N VAL A 84 -21.32 -5.89 15.84
CA VAL A 84 -21.80 -5.13 16.98
C VAL A 84 -23.14 -5.68 17.42
N THR A 85 -23.24 -6.06 18.69
CA THR A 85 -24.48 -6.54 19.32
C THR A 85 -25.18 -5.45 20.12
N ASP A 86 -24.41 -4.54 20.69
CA ASP A 86 -24.89 -3.37 21.44
C ASP A 86 -24.58 -2.09 20.65
N LYS A 87 -25.61 -1.54 19.98
CA LYS A 87 -25.45 -0.33 19.13
C LYS A 87 -25.17 0.95 19.93
N ASP A 88 -25.48 0.93 21.22
CA ASP A 88 -25.22 2.07 22.09
C ASP A 88 -23.76 2.10 22.58
N ASN A 89 -23.09 0.96 22.54
CA ASN A 89 -21.67 0.79 22.93
C ASN A 89 -20.91 -0.03 21.86
N PRO A 90 -20.79 0.45 20.63
CA PRO A 90 -20.19 -0.32 19.53
C PRO A 90 -18.70 -0.63 19.76
N GLU A 91 -18.01 0.16 20.58
CA GLU A 91 -16.59 -0.05 20.95
C GLU A 91 -16.38 -1.30 21.84
N LYS A 92 -17.47 -1.85 22.47
CA LYS A 92 -17.43 -3.10 23.24
C LYS A 92 -17.50 -4.35 22.36
N LEU A 93 -16.96 -4.26 21.14
CA LEU A 93 -16.90 -5.36 20.20
C LEU A 93 -16.03 -6.50 20.75
N ASP A 94 -16.58 -7.73 20.83
CA ASP A 94 -15.80 -8.90 21.24
C ASP A 94 -14.89 -9.40 20.10
N THR A 95 -13.74 -8.77 19.97
CA THR A 95 -12.75 -9.08 18.94
C THR A 95 -12.05 -10.43 19.17
N VAL A 96 -12.11 -10.99 20.38
CA VAL A 96 -11.54 -12.31 20.69
C VAL A 96 -12.33 -13.43 20.02
N ALA A 97 -13.67 -13.31 20.00
CA ALA A 97 -14.55 -14.29 19.36
C ALA A 97 -14.30 -14.46 17.85
N GLY A 98 -13.79 -13.41 17.17
CA GLY A 98 -13.44 -13.45 15.75
C GLY A 98 -12.00 -13.83 15.43
N SER A 99 -11.19 -14.15 16.46
CA SER A 99 -9.75 -14.38 16.31
C SER A 99 -9.42 -15.80 15.84
N ASN A 100 -8.36 -15.92 15.04
CA ASN A 100 -7.79 -17.20 14.58
C ASN A 100 -8.81 -18.14 13.90
N VAL A 101 -9.79 -17.60 13.18
CA VAL A 101 -10.74 -18.38 12.40
C VAL A 101 -10.02 -18.94 11.17
N THR A 102 -9.95 -20.26 11.05
CA THR A 102 -9.28 -20.93 9.91
C THR A 102 -10.27 -21.50 8.90
N ASP A 103 -11.52 -21.65 9.25
CA ASP A 103 -12.59 -22.16 8.42
C ASP A 103 -13.83 -21.26 8.53
N LEU A 104 -14.13 -20.52 7.47
CA LEU A 104 -15.26 -19.61 7.41
C LEU A 104 -16.61 -20.32 7.32
N SER A 105 -16.65 -21.62 7.00
CA SER A 105 -17.90 -22.40 6.98
C SER A 105 -18.53 -22.52 8.36
N THR A 106 -17.78 -22.25 9.43
CA THR A 106 -18.28 -22.16 10.80
C THR A 106 -19.12 -20.90 11.05
N LEU A 107 -18.99 -19.88 10.19
CA LEU A 107 -19.65 -18.59 10.34
C LEU A 107 -20.83 -18.42 9.34
N PHE A 108 -20.70 -18.97 8.13
CA PHE A 108 -21.72 -18.86 7.08
C PHE A 108 -21.54 -19.95 6.00
N ASP A 109 -22.53 -20.11 5.10
CA ASP A 109 -22.40 -21.03 3.97
C ASP A 109 -21.44 -20.49 2.91
N THR A 110 -20.29 -21.14 2.76
CA THR A 110 -19.22 -20.74 1.83
C THR A 110 -19.40 -21.28 0.42
N LYS A 111 -20.36 -22.21 0.16
CA LYS A 111 -20.56 -22.84 -1.15
C LYS A 111 -20.82 -21.89 -2.33
N PRO A 112 -21.53 -20.75 -2.15
CA PRO A 112 -21.76 -19.80 -3.24
C PRO A 112 -20.52 -19.02 -3.67
N TYR A 113 -19.40 -19.07 -2.93
CA TYR A 113 -18.20 -18.30 -3.18
C TYR A 113 -17.16 -19.11 -3.96
N LEU A 114 -16.27 -18.42 -4.68
CA LEU A 114 -15.20 -19.04 -5.46
C LEU A 114 -14.18 -19.79 -4.60
N THR A 115 -14.05 -19.40 -3.35
CA THR A 115 -13.15 -20.01 -2.37
C THR A 115 -13.75 -19.89 -0.96
N PRO A 116 -13.54 -20.87 -0.06
CA PRO A 116 -13.97 -20.78 1.32
C PRO A 116 -13.04 -19.91 2.20
N HIS A 117 -12.06 -19.23 1.60
CA HIS A 117 -11.07 -18.44 2.31
C HIS A 117 -11.27 -16.94 2.09
N SER A 118 -11.02 -16.17 3.13
CA SER A 118 -10.70 -14.74 3.08
C SER A 118 -9.35 -14.58 3.77
N ASP A 119 -8.30 -14.99 3.06
CA ASP A 119 -6.96 -15.20 3.60
C ASP A 119 -6.36 -13.92 4.17
N ILE A 120 -5.95 -13.96 5.43
CA ILE A 120 -5.42 -12.81 6.17
C ILE A 120 -4.20 -12.20 5.48
N VAL A 121 -3.32 -13.02 4.88
CA VAL A 121 -2.12 -12.53 4.18
C VAL A 121 -2.54 -11.81 2.90
N ALA A 122 -3.55 -12.33 2.18
CA ALA A 122 -4.09 -11.66 1.00
C ALA A 122 -4.71 -10.31 1.36
N LEU A 123 -5.43 -10.21 2.48
CA LEU A 123 -6.00 -8.95 2.96
C LEU A 123 -4.92 -7.94 3.35
N MET A 124 -3.85 -8.37 4.02
CA MET A 124 -2.70 -7.50 4.34
C MET A 124 -2.02 -6.95 3.08
N VAL A 125 -1.86 -7.79 2.05
CA VAL A 125 -1.33 -7.35 0.76
C VAL A 125 -2.28 -6.39 0.06
N LEU A 126 -3.60 -6.64 0.11
CA LEU A 126 -4.63 -5.75 -0.45
C LEU A 126 -4.60 -4.35 0.20
N GLU A 127 -4.47 -4.28 1.52
CA GLU A 127 -4.34 -3.03 2.26
C GLU A 127 -3.11 -2.23 1.81
N HIS A 128 -1.95 -2.89 1.75
CA HIS A 128 -0.72 -2.27 1.29
C HIS A 128 -0.83 -1.75 -0.15
N GLN A 129 -1.23 -2.60 -1.09
CA GLN A 129 -1.25 -2.26 -2.51
C GLN A 129 -2.28 -1.18 -2.84
N SER A 130 -3.45 -1.17 -2.18
CA SER A 130 -4.49 -0.16 -2.42
C SER A 130 -3.98 1.25 -2.12
N HIS A 131 -3.35 1.43 -0.97
CA HIS A 131 -2.80 2.74 -0.59
C HIS A 131 -1.56 3.10 -1.42
N MET A 132 -0.67 2.14 -1.71
CA MET A 132 0.50 2.37 -2.56
C MET A 132 0.11 2.84 -3.97
N HIS A 133 -0.93 2.26 -4.58
CA HIS A 133 -1.47 2.72 -5.86
C HIS A 133 -1.98 4.15 -5.79
N ASN A 134 -2.67 4.53 -4.70
CA ASN A 134 -3.12 5.91 -4.50
C ASN A 134 -1.92 6.87 -4.43
N LEU A 135 -0.87 6.52 -3.71
CA LEU A 135 0.35 7.35 -3.59
C LEU A 135 1.08 7.49 -4.94
N ILE A 136 1.21 6.41 -5.72
CA ILE A 136 1.78 6.47 -7.07
C ILE A 136 0.95 7.42 -7.96
N THR A 137 -0.37 7.27 -7.92
CA THR A 137 -1.29 8.13 -8.70
C THR A 137 -1.18 9.58 -8.25
N ARG A 138 -1.15 9.85 -6.94
CA ARG A 138 -1.00 11.20 -6.37
C ARG A 138 0.32 11.82 -6.79
N SER A 139 1.43 11.11 -6.65
CA SER A 139 2.75 11.56 -7.08
C SER A 139 2.76 11.95 -8.56
N GLY A 140 2.15 11.12 -9.41
CA GLY A 140 2.02 11.41 -10.83
C GLY A 140 1.16 12.65 -11.14
N PHE A 141 0.07 12.88 -10.40
CA PHE A 141 -0.80 14.04 -10.56
C PHE A 141 -0.09 15.32 -10.12
N ASP A 142 0.49 15.33 -8.93
CA ASP A 142 1.20 16.49 -8.39
C ASP A 142 2.37 16.91 -9.29
N ALA A 143 3.11 15.94 -9.83
CA ALA A 143 4.21 16.20 -10.73
C ALA A 143 3.72 16.80 -12.06
N ARG A 144 2.74 16.17 -12.71
CA ARG A 144 2.20 16.69 -13.99
C ARG A 144 1.59 18.09 -13.83
N MET A 145 0.92 18.34 -12.71
CA MET A 145 0.39 19.67 -12.41
C MET A 145 1.50 20.69 -12.19
N ALA A 146 2.57 20.33 -11.45
CA ALA A 146 3.71 21.21 -11.24
C ALA A 146 4.41 21.56 -12.56
N LEU A 147 4.61 20.57 -13.44
CA LEU A 147 5.21 20.76 -14.76
C LEU A 147 4.33 21.64 -15.66
N TRP A 148 3.04 21.38 -15.68
CA TRP A 148 2.08 22.19 -16.46
C TRP A 148 2.09 23.67 -16.03
N TYR A 149 2.08 23.94 -14.73
CA TYR A 149 2.21 25.31 -14.21
C TYR A 149 3.54 25.96 -14.61
N ASN A 150 4.63 25.22 -14.48
CA ASN A 150 5.96 25.71 -14.87
C ASN A 150 6.00 26.09 -16.35
N ASP A 151 5.47 25.23 -17.21
CA ASP A 151 5.45 25.48 -18.66
C ASP A 151 4.56 26.68 -19.03
N ALA A 152 3.44 26.87 -18.34
CA ALA A 152 2.58 28.04 -18.53
C ALA A 152 3.29 29.34 -18.12
N LEU A 153 4.04 29.31 -16.99
CA LEU A 153 4.82 30.47 -16.54
C LEU A 153 5.99 30.77 -17.49
N ASN A 154 6.73 29.74 -17.92
CA ASN A 154 7.83 29.92 -18.87
C ASN A 154 7.35 30.58 -20.17
N LYS A 155 6.19 30.16 -20.71
CA LYS A 155 5.56 30.78 -21.86
C LYS A 155 5.19 32.26 -21.62
N ALA A 156 4.60 32.53 -20.42
CA ALA A 156 4.18 33.90 -20.10
C ALA A 156 5.36 34.88 -19.92
N PHE A 157 6.50 34.38 -19.44
CA PHE A 157 7.71 35.19 -19.20
C PHE A 157 8.77 35.06 -20.30
N ASN A 158 8.48 34.37 -21.42
CA ASN A 158 9.43 34.08 -22.51
C ASN A 158 10.72 33.36 -22.01
N GLU A 159 10.57 32.51 -21.01
CA GLU A 159 11.64 31.67 -20.51
C GLU A 159 11.76 30.38 -21.35
N LYS A 160 12.91 29.72 -21.23
CA LYS A 160 13.15 28.44 -21.92
C LYS A 160 12.27 27.33 -21.36
N PRO A 161 11.73 26.42 -22.20
CA PRO A 161 10.86 25.32 -21.77
C PRO A 161 11.48 24.40 -20.70
N GLU A 162 12.81 24.23 -20.74
CA GLU A 162 13.57 23.39 -19.80
C GLU A 162 13.82 24.04 -18.45
N ASN A 163 13.59 25.35 -18.31
CA ASN A 163 13.75 26.04 -17.04
C ASN A 163 12.78 25.48 -16.01
N ARG A 164 13.27 25.19 -14.82
CA ARG A 164 12.46 24.74 -13.68
C ARG A 164 12.60 25.73 -12.53
N SER A 165 11.48 26.34 -12.14
CA SER A 165 11.45 27.21 -10.97
C SER A 165 11.78 26.42 -9.71
N GLU A 166 12.31 27.08 -8.69
CA GLU A 166 12.54 26.48 -7.37
C GLU A 166 11.27 25.86 -6.78
N SER A 167 10.13 26.54 -6.96
CA SER A 167 8.82 26.06 -6.54
C SER A 167 8.45 24.74 -7.24
N THR A 168 8.66 24.64 -8.55
CA THR A 168 8.40 23.42 -9.31
C THR A 168 9.30 22.29 -8.86
N THR A 169 10.61 22.55 -8.73
CA THR A 169 11.59 21.58 -8.24
C THR A 169 11.20 21.04 -6.86
N ARG A 170 10.79 21.91 -5.94
CA ARG A 170 10.32 21.50 -4.61
C ARG A 170 9.06 20.63 -4.67
N ARG A 171 8.08 20.95 -5.53
CA ARG A 171 6.86 20.14 -5.71
C ARG A 171 7.18 18.75 -6.24
N LEU A 172 8.07 18.64 -7.24
CA LEU A 172 8.52 17.36 -7.79
C LEU A 172 9.22 16.50 -6.74
N ARG A 173 10.08 17.11 -5.90
CA ARG A 173 10.72 16.42 -4.77
C ARG A 173 9.69 15.90 -3.77
N ASN A 174 8.77 16.75 -3.33
CA ASN A 174 7.75 16.39 -2.35
C ASN A 174 6.84 15.25 -2.86
N ALA A 175 6.53 15.25 -4.15
CA ALA A 175 5.74 14.18 -4.79
C ALA A 175 6.44 12.80 -4.67
N GLY A 176 7.77 12.76 -4.67
CA GLY A 176 8.54 11.53 -4.51
C GLY A 176 8.72 11.07 -3.06
N GLU A 177 8.83 12.00 -2.10
CA GLU A 177 9.19 11.64 -0.70
C GLU A 177 8.09 10.85 0.02
N SER A 178 6.81 11.23 -0.11
CA SER A 178 5.70 10.48 0.50
C SER A 178 5.60 9.05 -0.05
N LEU A 179 5.81 8.92 -1.37
CA LEU A 179 5.85 7.63 -2.05
C LEU A 179 7.00 6.76 -1.54
N LEU A 180 8.19 7.35 -1.36
CA LEU A 180 9.40 6.67 -0.91
C LEU A 180 9.26 6.10 0.50
N ARG A 181 8.72 6.87 1.45
CA ARG A 181 8.49 6.43 2.83
C ARG A 181 7.59 5.20 2.89
N TYR A 182 6.46 5.27 2.21
CA TYR A 182 5.49 4.17 2.19
C TYR A 182 6.04 2.93 1.45
N LEU A 183 6.78 3.14 0.36
CA LEU A 183 7.45 2.06 -0.38
C LEU A 183 8.45 1.30 0.48
N LEU A 184 9.17 1.98 1.37
CA LEU A 184 10.17 1.40 2.27
C LEU A 184 9.60 0.89 3.61
N TYR A 185 8.28 0.85 3.79
CA TYR A 185 7.63 0.37 5.00
C TYR A 185 8.09 1.10 6.28
N VAL A 186 8.44 2.40 6.17
CA VAL A 186 9.01 3.19 7.29
C VAL A 186 8.10 3.19 8.52
N ASP A 187 6.81 3.35 8.29
CA ASP A 187 5.79 3.46 9.34
C ASP A 187 4.94 2.18 9.47
N GLU A 188 5.41 1.05 8.95
CA GLU A 188 4.71 -0.24 9.06
C GLU A 188 4.43 -0.57 10.53
N SER A 189 3.16 -0.89 10.80
CA SER A 189 2.75 -1.39 12.11
C SER A 189 3.32 -2.79 12.33
N PRO A 190 4.07 -3.02 13.41
CA PRO A 190 4.66 -4.33 13.67
C PRO A 190 3.57 -5.39 13.82
N LEU A 191 3.87 -6.62 13.39
CA LEU A 191 2.97 -7.75 13.61
C LEU A 191 3.03 -8.15 15.08
N PRO A 192 1.88 -8.20 15.79
CA PRO A 192 1.86 -8.53 17.21
C PRO A 192 2.21 -10.00 17.49
N SER A 193 2.02 -10.86 16.49
CA SER A 193 2.31 -12.31 16.53
C SER A 193 2.56 -12.81 15.10
N PRO A 194 3.17 -13.97 14.92
CA PRO A 194 3.30 -14.59 13.60
C PRO A 194 1.95 -14.80 12.91
N ILE A 195 1.91 -14.57 11.61
CA ILE A 195 0.72 -14.68 10.76
C ILE A 195 0.85 -15.92 9.88
N GLU A 196 -0.25 -16.71 9.79
CA GLU A 196 -0.37 -17.85 8.88
C GLU A 196 -1.68 -17.74 8.11
N GLY A 197 -1.61 -17.70 6.78
CA GLY A 197 -2.77 -17.73 5.88
C GLY A 197 -3.41 -19.11 5.83
N THR A 198 -4.60 -19.19 5.28
CA THR A 198 -5.38 -20.45 5.15
C THR A 198 -5.47 -20.97 3.72
N SER A 199 -4.89 -20.26 2.76
CA SER A 199 -4.95 -20.62 1.33
C SER A 199 -3.55 -20.78 0.73
N GLY A 200 -3.48 -21.08 -0.57
CA GLY A 200 -2.23 -21.10 -1.34
C GLY A 200 -1.69 -19.70 -1.69
N PHE A 201 -2.35 -18.62 -1.26
CA PHE A 201 -2.01 -17.26 -1.68
C PHE A 201 -0.56 -16.88 -1.40
N THR A 202 -0.05 -17.21 -0.22
CA THR A 202 1.33 -16.85 0.17
C THR A 202 2.37 -17.40 -0.81
N ALA A 203 2.26 -18.68 -1.17
CA ALA A 203 3.16 -19.32 -2.11
C ALA A 203 2.99 -18.79 -3.54
N ASP A 204 1.75 -18.66 -4.00
CA ASP A 204 1.42 -18.14 -5.33
C ASP A 204 1.89 -16.71 -5.53
N PHE A 205 1.69 -15.86 -4.53
CA PHE A 205 2.10 -14.46 -4.58
C PHE A 205 3.63 -14.31 -4.61
N ALA A 206 4.34 -15.02 -3.73
CA ALA A 206 5.80 -15.02 -3.69
C ALA A 206 6.41 -15.59 -4.98
N GLY A 207 5.77 -16.57 -5.60
CA GLY A 207 6.22 -17.21 -6.85
C GLY A 207 6.15 -16.32 -8.09
N ARG A 208 5.40 -15.22 -8.06
CA ARG A 208 5.15 -14.35 -9.24
C ARG A 208 6.16 -13.22 -9.43
N GLY A 209 7.06 -12.97 -8.51
CA GLY A 209 8.00 -11.85 -8.57
C GLY A 209 9.27 -12.16 -9.35
N PRO A 210 9.97 -11.12 -9.86
CA PRO A 210 11.33 -11.28 -10.28
C PRO A 210 12.20 -11.71 -9.10
N ARG A 211 13.26 -12.49 -9.37
CA ARG A 211 14.22 -12.95 -8.38
C ARG A 211 15.63 -12.59 -8.80
N ASP A 212 16.44 -12.20 -7.84
CA ASP A 212 17.88 -11.99 -8.06
C ASP A 212 18.63 -13.34 -8.17
N SER A 213 19.92 -13.27 -8.42
CA SER A 213 20.83 -14.43 -8.54
C SER A 213 20.90 -15.31 -7.28
N GLN A 214 20.53 -14.74 -6.12
CA GLN A 214 20.43 -15.45 -4.84
C GLN A 214 19.04 -16.02 -4.58
N GLY A 215 18.11 -15.89 -5.53
CA GLY A 215 16.74 -16.35 -5.42
C GLY A 215 15.83 -15.48 -4.54
N ARG A 216 16.24 -14.25 -4.16
CA ARG A 216 15.47 -13.31 -3.35
C ARG A 216 14.51 -12.49 -4.18
N SER A 217 13.32 -12.18 -3.63
CA SER A 217 12.31 -11.34 -4.27
C SER A 217 11.72 -10.34 -3.28
N LEU A 218 11.33 -9.16 -3.76
CA LEU A 218 10.54 -8.20 -2.96
C LEU A 218 9.14 -8.74 -2.61
N ARG A 219 8.74 -9.89 -3.15
CA ARG A 219 7.49 -10.59 -2.81
C ARG A 219 7.67 -11.69 -1.76
N ASP A 220 8.88 -11.93 -1.28
CA ASP A 220 9.11 -12.89 -0.21
C ASP A 220 8.55 -12.36 1.11
N PHE A 221 7.74 -13.18 1.78
CA PHE A 221 7.12 -12.83 3.05
C PHE A 221 8.04 -13.08 4.24
N ASP A 222 7.88 -12.27 5.30
CA ASP A 222 8.41 -12.51 6.64
C ASP A 222 7.33 -13.15 7.54
N LEU A 223 6.21 -12.46 7.69
CA LEU A 223 5.04 -12.83 8.47
C LEU A 223 5.32 -13.13 9.97
N GLN A 224 6.52 -12.82 10.46
CA GLN A 224 6.90 -12.96 11.86
C GLN A 224 6.91 -11.61 12.57
N LYS A 225 7.53 -10.61 11.95
CA LYS A 225 7.72 -9.26 12.49
C LYS A 225 7.10 -8.18 11.62
N ARG A 226 7.03 -8.44 10.32
CA ARG A 226 6.55 -7.54 9.26
C ARG A 226 5.93 -8.35 8.12
N ILE A 227 5.31 -7.67 7.16
CA ILE A 227 4.65 -8.38 6.04
C ILE A 227 5.70 -9.02 5.13
N PHE A 228 6.63 -8.23 4.58
CA PHE A 228 7.62 -8.69 3.62
C PHE A 228 9.02 -8.82 4.23
N LYS A 229 9.77 -9.80 3.74
CA LYS A 229 11.13 -10.09 4.18
C LYS A 229 12.09 -8.93 3.86
N TYR A 230 11.94 -8.31 2.70
CA TYR A 230 12.74 -7.19 2.24
C TYR A 230 11.87 -5.93 2.23
N PRO A 231 12.16 -4.91 3.04
CA PRO A 231 11.29 -3.75 3.24
C PRO A 231 11.35 -2.78 2.06
N CYS A 232 10.87 -3.23 0.91
CA CYS A 232 10.67 -2.45 -0.29
C CYS A 232 9.47 -3.00 -1.05
N SER A 233 8.53 -2.14 -1.39
CA SER A 233 7.30 -2.56 -2.05
C SER A 233 7.56 -3.12 -3.46
N TYR A 234 7.04 -4.30 -3.73
CA TYR A 234 7.05 -4.91 -5.07
C TYR A 234 6.34 -4.06 -6.13
N LEU A 235 5.55 -3.05 -5.73
CA LEU A 235 4.88 -2.14 -6.67
C LEU A 235 5.84 -1.17 -7.37
N ILE A 236 7.10 -1.14 -6.99
CA ILE A 236 8.16 -0.47 -7.76
C ILE A 236 8.28 -1.06 -9.19
N TYR A 237 7.90 -2.32 -9.39
CA TYR A 237 7.85 -2.97 -10.71
C TYR A 237 6.56 -2.69 -11.49
N SER A 238 5.59 -1.99 -10.90
CA SER A 238 4.29 -1.75 -11.55
C SER A 238 4.41 -0.82 -12.75
N GLU A 239 3.53 -1.00 -13.73
CA GLU A 239 3.42 -0.11 -14.89
C GLU A 239 3.12 1.33 -14.46
N GLN A 240 2.28 1.52 -13.44
CA GLN A 240 1.96 2.84 -12.91
C GLN A 240 3.18 3.56 -12.36
N PHE A 241 4.08 2.85 -11.65
CA PHE A 241 5.34 3.42 -11.18
C PHE A 241 6.27 3.79 -12.35
N ARG A 242 6.38 2.92 -13.36
CA ARG A 242 7.18 3.21 -14.56
C ARG A 242 6.71 4.45 -15.32
N GLN A 243 5.40 4.72 -15.32
CA GLN A 243 4.78 5.87 -15.97
C GLN A 243 4.86 7.19 -15.18
N LEU A 244 5.50 7.22 -14.02
CA LEU A 244 5.78 8.47 -13.32
C LEU A 244 6.64 9.40 -14.18
N PRO A 245 6.45 10.73 -14.12
CA PRO A 245 7.29 11.68 -14.80
C PRO A 245 8.78 11.45 -14.53
N PRO A 246 9.65 11.59 -15.56
CA PRO A 246 11.09 11.34 -15.43
C PRO A 246 11.73 12.10 -14.26
N GLU A 247 11.37 13.37 -14.08
CA GLU A 247 11.92 14.22 -13.01
C GLU A 247 11.61 13.70 -11.60
N VAL A 248 10.43 13.10 -11.42
CA VAL A 248 10.06 12.46 -10.15
C VAL A 248 10.87 11.19 -9.96
N LYS A 249 10.99 10.36 -11.00
CA LYS A 249 11.76 9.10 -10.94
C LYS A 249 13.25 9.37 -10.67
N GLU A 250 13.81 10.38 -11.31
CA GLU A 250 15.22 10.77 -11.07
C GLU A 250 15.44 11.13 -9.60
N HIS A 251 14.60 12.00 -9.05
CA HIS A 251 14.68 12.34 -7.62
C HIS A 251 14.45 11.14 -6.73
N PHE A 252 13.42 10.33 -7.02
CA PHE A 252 13.07 9.14 -6.27
C PHE A 252 14.23 8.13 -6.21
N PHE A 253 14.80 7.77 -7.36
CA PHE A 253 15.92 6.82 -7.42
C PHE A 253 17.18 7.35 -6.73
N LYS A 254 17.46 8.65 -6.83
CA LYS A 254 18.56 9.27 -6.11
C LYS A 254 18.37 9.13 -4.60
N ARG A 255 17.19 9.48 -4.09
CA ARG A 255 16.87 9.39 -2.68
C ARG A 255 16.88 7.94 -2.18
N LEU A 256 16.28 7.02 -2.94
CA LEU A 256 16.29 5.60 -2.61
C LEU A 256 17.72 5.06 -2.51
N HIS A 257 18.58 5.41 -3.45
CA HIS A 257 19.98 5.02 -3.44
C HIS A 257 20.73 5.57 -2.20
N GLU A 258 20.55 6.86 -1.88
CA GLU A 258 21.15 7.48 -0.69
C GLU A 258 20.74 6.77 0.60
N ILE A 259 19.46 6.38 0.72
CA ILE A 259 18.96 5.63 1.88
C ILE A 259 19.58 4.22 1.92
N LEU A 260 19.54 3.48 0.81
CA LEU A 260 20.01 2.10 0.77
C LEU A 260 21.52 1.97 0.95
N THR A 261 22.30 2.96 0.48
CA THR A 261 23.76 3.00 0.70
C THR A 261 24.16 3.57 2.06
N GLY A 262 23.21 4.05 2.87
CA GLY A 262 23.46 4.61 4.19
C GLY A 262 24.02 6.03 4.17
N VAL A 263 23.99 6.71 3.03
CA VAL A 263 24.35 8.14 2.92
C VAL A 263 23.31 9.00 3.65
N ASP A 264 22.02 8.67 3.48
CA ASP A 264 20.95 9.25 4.28
C ASP A 264 20.72 8.42 5.55
N GLN A 265 21.03 9.04 6.70
CA GLN A 265 20.88 8.46 8.03
C GLN A 265 19.79 9.14 8.86
N LYS A 266 18.82 9.78 8.22
CA LYS A 266 17.73 10.43 8.95
C LYS A 266 17.01 9.44 9.86
N PRO A 267 16.55 9.89 11.05
CA PRO A 267 15.89 9.03 12.04
C PRO A 267 14.68 8.25 11.49
N GLU A 268 13.99 8.80 10.52
CA GLU A 268 12.82 8.15 9.90
C GLU A 268 13.17 6.84 9.21
N PHE A 269 14.39 6.68 8.68
CA PHE A 269 14.87 5.44 8.05
C PHE A 269 15.69 4.54 8.99
N ALA A 270 15.77 4.86 10.28
CA ALA A 270 16.57 4.10 11.26
C ALA A 270 16.07 2.66 11.47
N LYS A 271 14.79 2.39 11.19
CA LYS A 271 14.23 1.03 11.26
C LYS A 271 14.80 0.08 10.18
N LEU A 272 15.33 0.63 9.09
CA LEU A 272 15.97 -0.17 8.05
C LEU A 272 17.37 -0.57 8.52
N SER A 273 17.55 -1.84 8.85
CA SER A 273 18.86 -2.38 9.23
C SER A 273 19.86 -2.29 8.07
N ALA A 274 21.16 -2.32 8.37
CA ALA A 274 22.17 -2.35 7.32
C ALA A 274 22.01 -3.57 6.39
N SER A 275 21.61 -4.72 6.93
CA SER A 275 21.33 -5.93 6.15
C SER A 275 20.10 -5.78 5.26
N ASP A 276 19.02 -5.13 5.75
CA ASP A 276 17.84 -4.84 4.94
C ASP A 276 18.18 -3.92 3.76
N ARG A 277 18.90 -2.82 4.04
CA ARG A 277 19.35 -1.86 3.00
C ARG A 277 20.17 -2.54 1.92
N GLN A 278 21.15 -3.34 2.33
CA GLN A 278 22.01 -4.07 1.41
C GLN A 278 21.22 -5.07 0.57
N ALA A 279 20.34 -5.86 1.19
CA ALA A 279 19.54 -6.85 0.47
C ALA A 279 18.60 -6.18 -0.57
N VAL A 280 17.91 -5.09 -0.20
CA VAL A 280 17.05 -4.35 -1.13
C VAL A 280 17.86 -3.74 -2.28
N LEU A 281 19.02 -3.15 -1.98
CA LEU A 281 19.93 -2.58 -3.00
C LEU A 281 20.36 -3.65 -4.03
N GLU A 282 20.77 -4.82 -3.56
CA GLU A 282 21.20 -5.94 -4.43
C GLU A 282 20.03 -6.47 -5.26
N ILE A 283 18.87 -6.73 -4.65
CA ILE A 283 17.68 -7.19 -5.38
C ILE A 283 17.30 -6.20 -6.48
N LEU A 284 17.23 -4.90 -6.17
CA LEU A 284 16.86 -3.88 -7.16
C LEU A 284 17.85 -3.79 -8.30
N ARG A 285 19.17 -3.87 -8.02
CA ARG A 285 20.22 -3.84 -9.05
C ARG A 285 20.07 -4.96 -10.09
N GLU A 286 19.63 -6.12 -9.67
CA GLU A 286 19.49 -7.28 -10.57
C GLU A 286 18.10 -7.39 -11.22
N THR A 287 17.07 -6.86 -10.57
CA THR A 287 15.68 -7.16 -10.97
C THR A 287 14.89 -5.96 -11.49
N LEU A 288 15.33 -4.73 -11.22
CA LEU A 288 14.65 -3.54 -11.71
C LEU A 288 15.34 -3.01 -12.96
N PRO A 289 14.68 -3.09 -14.13
CA PRO A 289 15.23 -2.49 -15.35
C PRO A 289 15.21 -0.96 -15.23
N ASP A 290 16.04 -0.31 -16.01
CA ASP A 290 16.10 1.15 -16.15
C ASP A 290 16.58 1.90 -14.89
N LEU A 291 17.37 1.26 -14.03
CA LEU A 291 18.05 1.96 -12.95
C LEU A 291 19.13 2.91 -13.53
N PRO A 292 19.31 4.10 -12.94
CA PRO A 292 20.39 5.00 -13.33
C PRO A 292 21.79 4.36 -13.18
N ASP A 293 22.72 4.70 -14.05
CA ASP A 293 24.07 4.11 -14.11
C ASP A 293 24.83 4.14 -12.77
N TYR A 294 24.62 5.18 -11.96
CA TYR A 294 25.27 5.29 -10.65
C TYR A 294 24.86 4.20 -9.65
N TRP A 295 23.73 3.49 -9.88
CA TRP A 295 23.36 2.34 -9.06
C TRP A 295 24.31 1.17 -9.21
N HIS A 296 24.96 1.03 -10.35
CA HIS A 296 25.88 -0.06 -10.67
C HIS A 296 27.34 0.29 -10.32
N SER A 297 27.61 1.55 -9.96
CA SER A 297 28.95 1.98 -9.55
C SER A 297 29.30 1.39 -8.19
N THR A 298 30.38 0.64 -8.12
CA THR A 298 30.95 0.09 -6.88
C THR A 298 31.72 1.20 -6.14
N THR A 299 31.00 2.18 -5.59
CA THR A 299 31.61 3.08 -4.61
C THR A 299 31.67 2.31 -3.30
N ALA A 300 32.83 1.75 -2.97
CA ALA A 300 33.09 1.16 -1.67
C ALA A 300 32.72 2.20 -0.61
N VAL A 301 31.73 1.87 0.23
CA VAL A 301 31.42 2.63 1.44
C VAL A 301 32.67 2.55 2.29
N ALA A 302 33.44 3.65 2.35
CA ALA A 302 34.54 3.78 3.28
C ALA A 302 33.93 3.68 4.70
N THR A 303 34.10 2.54 5.31
CA THR A 303 33.92 2.36 6.75
C THR A 303 34.85 3.31 7.46
N ARG A 304 34.29 4.38 8.04
CA ARG A 304 34.94 5.17 9.07
C ARG A 304 34.26 4.91 10.41
#